data_901dd357793ba2020e7af41a778a1204
#
_entry.id   901dd357793ba2020e7af41a778a1204
#
_cell.length_a   1.000
_cell.length_b   1.000
_cell.length_c   1.000
_cell.angle_alpha   90.00
_cell.angle_beta   90.00
_cell.angle_gamma   90.00
#
_symmetry.space_group_name_H-M   'P 1'
#
loop_
_entity.id
_entity.type
_entity.pdbx_description
1 polymer ?
#
loop_
_entity_poly.entity_id
_entity_poly.type
_entity_poly.pdbx_seq_one_letter_code
_entity_poly.pdbx_strand_id
1 'polypeptide(L)'
;MKTIGLLGGMSWESTIPYYRLINEGIKARLGGLHSASLLLHSVDFHEIEACQSNGDWERAGEILAQAALGLQQAGAEGIVLCTNTMHKVAQAIETRCDVPFLHIADATGRAIIAKGQRRVALLGTRYTMEQDFYRGRLQQQFAIDTLIPEAEDRTRINQIIFDELCLGVFNAHSRDYYLQVIDALAEQGGEGVIFGCTEIGLLVPEESSPLPVFDTTAIHAADAVEFMLS
;
A
#
# COMPACT_ATOMS: atom_id res chain seq x y z
N MET A 1 -3.07 23.15 8.53
CA MET A 1 -2.72 21.75 8.16
C MET A 1 -3.93 20.89 8.48
N LYS A 2 -4.38 20.12 7.51
CA LYS A 2 -5.52 19.21 7.67
C LYS A 2 -5.17 18.01 8.56
N THR A 3 -6.18 17.45 9.23
CA THR A 3 -6.05 16.23 10.01
C THR A 3 -6.33 15.01 9.13
N ILE A 4 -5.43 14.01 9.11
CA ILE A 4 -5.63 12.78 8.35
C ILE A 4 -6.03 11.61 9.26
N GLY A 5 -6.99 10.82 8.81
CA GLY A 5 -7.37 9.54 9.43
C GLY A 5 -6.60 8.39 8.81
N LEU A 6 -5.80 7.69 9.60
CA LEU A 6 -5.11 6.47 9.22
C LEU A 6 -5.95 5.25 9.61
N LEU A 7 -6.34 4.45 8.64
CA LEU A 7 -7.01 3.17 8.86
C LEU A 7 -5.97 2.06 8.68
N GLY A 8 -5.44 1.58 9.79
CA GLY A 8 -4.30 0.66 9.87
C GLY A 8 -4.61 -0.64 10.61
N GLY A 9 -3.55 -1.36 10.99
CA GLY A 9 -3.63 -2.63 11.70
C GLY A 9 -3.61 -3.87 10.80
N MET A 10 -3.34 -3.72 9.50
CA MET A 10 -3.42 -4.79 8.50
C MET A 10 -2.11 -4.96 7.66
N SER A 11 -0.96 -5.26 8.17
CA SER A 11 -0.63 -5.49 9.59
C SER A 11 -0.39 -4.19 10.39
N TRP A 12 -0.17 -4.34 11.72
CA TRP A 12 0.26 -3.22 12.56
C TRP A 12 1.72 -2.83 12.26
N GLU A 13 2.56 -3.79 11.88
CA GLU A 13 3.95 -3.59 11.47
C GLU A 13 4.04 -2.61 10.28
N SER A 14 3.15 -2.76 9.31
CA SER A 14 3.09 -1.87 8.13
C SER A 14 2.48 -0.51 8.44
N THR A 15 1.73 -0.38 9.53
CA THR A 15 1.10 0.88 9.95
C THR A 15 2.11 1.84 10.60
N ILE A 16 3.10 1.31 11.31
CA ILE A 16 4.17 2.10 11.95
C ILE A 16 4.93 2.96 10.94
N PRO A 17 5.37 2.46 9.77
CA PRO A 17 5.99 3.27 8.73
C PRO A 17 5.14 4.46 8.28
N TYR A 18 3.82 4.32 8.13
CA TYR A 18 2.93 5.43 7.78
C TYR A 18 3.00 6.56 8.80
N TYR A 19 2.87 6.23 10.09
CA TYR A 19 2.97 7.23 11.15
C TYR A 19 4.30 7.97 11.11
N ARG A 20 5.40 7.23 10.96
CA ARG A 20 6.75 7.81 10.88
C ARG A 20 6.92 8.69 9.65
N LEU A 21 6.66 8.16 8.46
CA LEU A 21 6.91 8.85 7.19
C LEU A 21 6.08 10.14 7.05
N ILE A 22 4.82 10.12 7.49
CA ILE A 22 3.98 11.32 7.44
C ILE A 22 4.52 12.39 8.40
N ASN A 23 4.91 12.01 9.63
CA ASN A 23 5.52 12.96 10.57
C ASN A 23 6.87 13.51 10.08
N GLU A 24 7.72 12.66 9.52
CA GLU A 24 8.98 13.07 8.90
C GLU A 24 8.75 14.04 7.73
N GLY A 25 7.76 13.74 6.88
CA GLY A 25 7.35 14.58 5.75
C GLY A 25 6.86 15.96 6.20
N ILE A 26 6.00 16.03 7.20
CA ILE A 26 5.53 17.31 7.77
C ILE A 26 6.69 18.09 8.38
N LYS A 27 7.54 17.42 9.17
CA LYS A 27 8.73 18.06 9.77
C LYS A 27 9.68 18.60 8.71
N ALA A 28 9.89 17.88 7.61
CA ALA A 28 10.76 18.32 6.52
C ALA A 28 10.20 19.58 5.81
N ARG A 29 8.87 19.71 5.70
CA ARG A 29 8.21 20.84 5.02
C ARG A 29 8.06 22.07 5.91
N LEU A 30 7.71 21.91 7.18
CA LEU A 30 7.41 23.01 8.10
C LEU A 30 8.54 23.35 9.07
N GLY A 31 9.46 22.40 9.29
CA GLY A 31 10.61 22.58 10.19
C GLY A 31 10.24 22.49 11.68
N GLY A 32 11.23 22.81 12.52
CA GLY A 32 11.05 22.97 13.97
C GLY A 32 10.45 21.73 14.67
N LEU A 33 9.45 21.97 15.51
CA LEU A 33 8.75 20.93 16.27
C LEU A 33 7.44 20.48 15.61
N HIS A 34 7.21 20.84 14.33
CA HIS A 34 6.01 20.40 13.63
C HIS A 34 5.93 18.89 13.51
N SER A 35 4.74 18.35 13.78
CA SER A 35 4.35 16.98 13.56
C SER A 35 2.99 16.94 12.88
N ALA A 36 2.64 15.81 12.30
CA ALA A 36 1.38 15.62 11.61
C ALA A 36 0.18 15.56 12.59
N SER A 37 -0.95 16.16 12.21
CA SER A 37 -2.22 15.96 12.89
C SER A 37 -2.86 14.67 12.41
N LEU A 38 -2.76 13.59 13.20
CA LEU A 38 -3.18 12.24 12.83
C LEU A 38 -4.21 11.67 13.79
N LEU A 39 -5.19 10.97 13.23
CA LEU A 39 -6.06 10.04 13.93
C LEU A 39 -5.76 8.63 13.42
N LEU A 40 -5.55 7.67 14.29
CA LEU A 40 -5.30 6.29 13.92
C LEU A 40 -6.39 5.37 14.47
N HIS A 41 -7.04 4.65 13.57
CA HIS A 41 -7.87 3.49 13.91
C HIS A 41 -7.13 2.24 13.45
N SER A 42 -6.63 1.46 14.40
CA SER A 42 -5.97 0.18 14.15
C SER A 42 -6.96 -0.95 14.38
N VAL A 43 -7.31 -1.70 13.32
CA VAL A 43 -8.21 -2.86 13.41
C VAL A 43 -7.44 -4.11 13.87
N ASP A 44 -8.17 -5.12 14.33
CA ASP A 44 -7.61 -6.46 14.51
C ASP A 44 -7.48 -7.15 13.15
N PHE A 45 -6.23 -7.43 12.74
CA PHE A 45 -5.96 -8.05 11.43
C PHE A 45 -6.55 -9.45 11.31
N HIS A 46 -6.65 -10.19 12.41
CA HIS A 46 -7.26 -11.53 12.40
C HIS A 46 -8.68 -11.51 11.86
N GLU A 47 -9.50 -10.52 12.25
CA GLU A 47 -10.88 -10.39 11.75
C GLU A 47 -10.91 -10.09 10.23
N ILE A 48 -10.03 -9.21 9.77
CA ILE A 48 -9.94 -8.84 8.34
C ILE A 48 -9.38 -10.01 7.52
N GLU A 49 -8.33 -10.67 8.01
CA GLU A 49 -7.74 -11.84 7.34
C GLU A 49 -8.75 -12.98 7.20
N ALA A 50 -9.53 -13.26 8.26
CA ALA A 50 -10.60 -14.26 8.20
C ALA A 50 -11.64 -13.93 7.11
N CYS A 51 -12.01 -12.66 6.95
CA CYS A 51 -12.87 -12.23 5.84
C CYS A 51 -12.20 -12.48 4.47
N GLN A 52 -10.91 -12.15 4.32
CA GLN A 52 -10.15 -12.37 3.08
C GLN A 52 -10.11 -13.86 2.71
N SER A 53 -9.73 -14.73 3.66
CA SER A 53 -9.59 -16.17 3.46
C SER A 53 -10.92 -16.85 3.13
N ASN A 54 -12.03 -16.38 3.71
CA ASN A 54 -13.36 -16.87 3.43
C ASN A 54 -14.03 -16.24 2.19
N GLY A 55 -13.38 -15.24 1.58
CA GLY A 55 -13.93 -14.48 0.44
C GLY A 55 -15.07 -13.53 0.82
N ASP A 56 -15.25 -13.23 2.10
CA ASP A 56 -16.30 -12.33 2.62
C ASP A 56 -15.85 -10.85 2.54
N TRP A 57 -15.70 -10.37 1.31
CA TRP A 57 -15.26 -9.00 1.03
C TRP A 57 -16.30 -7.95 1.40
N GLU A 58 -17.58 -8.33 1.40
CA GLU A 58 -18.65 -7.43 1.83
C GLU A 58 -18.50 -7.09 3.32
N ARG A 59 -18.33 -8.11 4.16
CA ARG A 59 -18.11 -7.94 5.59
C ARG A 59 -16.83 -7.15 5.89
N ALA A 60 -15.73 -7.45 5.20
CA ALA A 60 -14.50 -6.68 5.32
C ALA A 60 -14.70 -5.20 4.96
N GLY A 61 -15.46 -4.93 3.90
CA GLY A 61 -15.83 -3.58 3.48
C GLY A 61 -16.65 -2.84 4.53
N GLU A 62 -17.64 -3.49 5.14
CA GLU A 62 -18.45 -2.91 6.23
C GLU A 62 -17.60 -2.53 7.45
N ILE A 63 -16.72 -3.42 7.91
CA ILE A 63 -15.82 -3.18 9.05
C ILE A 63 -14.97 -1.94 8.78
N LEU A 64 -14.32 -1.88 7.62
CA LEU A 64 -13.42 -0.79 7.28
C LEU A 64 -14.16 0.53 7.02
N ALA A 65 -15.34 0.48 6.39
CA ALA A 65 -16.16 1.66 6.19
C ALA A 65 -16.67 2.24 7.51
N GLN A 66 -17.05 1.39 8.47
CA GLN A 66 -17.44 1.84 9.80
C GLN A 66 -16.29 2.46 10.58
N ALA A 67 -15.09 1.87 10.49
CA ALA A 67 -13.88 2.41 11.11
C ALA A 67 -13.47 3.76 10.49
N ALA A 68 -13.56 3.90 9.16
CA ALA A 68 -13.29 5.15 8.46
C ALA A 68 -14.30 6.26 8.83
N LEU A 69 -15.59 5.91 8.94
CA LEU A 69 -16.61 6.84 9.42
C LEU A 69 -16.31 7.34 10.84
N GLY A 70 -15.83 6.45 11.72
CA GLY A 70 -15.38 6.84 13.07
C GLY A 70 -14.23 7.84 13.03
N LEU A 71 -13.26 7.67 12.13
CA LEU A 71 -12.18 8.63 11.92
C LEU A 71 -12.71 9.99 11.43
N GLN A 72 -13.63 10.01 10.45
CA GLN A 72 -14.27 11.24 9.98
C GLN A 72 -15.01 11.95 11.12
N GLN A 73 -15.81 11.22 11.91
CA GLN A 73 -16.55 11.77 13.06
C GLN A 73 -15.61 12.31 14.15
N ALA A 74 -14.41 11.75 14.29
CA ALA A 74 -13.39 12.27 15.19
C ALA A 74 -12.64 13.49 14.64
N GLY A 75 -12.95 13.94 13.41
CA GLY A 75 -12.40 15.14 12.81
C GLY A 75 -11.34 14.91 11.73
N ALA A 76 -11.21 13.70 11.20
CA ALA A 76 -10.37 13.47 10.03
C ALA A 76 -10.97 14.17 8.80
N GLU A 77 -10.13 14.91 8.06
CA GLU A 77 -10.48 15.65 6.84
C GLU A 77 -10.12 14.87 5.56
N GLY A 78 -9.50 13.70 5.72
CA GLY A 78 -9.20 12.75 4.66
C GLY A 78 -8.83 11.40 5.26
N ILE A 79 -9.00 10.31 4.49
CA ILE A 79 -8.75 8.94 4.92
C ILE A 79 -7.63 8.32 4.10
N VAL A 80 -6.69 7.69 4.79
CA VAL A 80 -5.60 6.85 4.24
C VAL A 80 -5.78 5.42 4.74
N LEU A 81 -5.95 4.49 3.83
CA LEU A 81 -6.00 3.05 4.13
C LEU A 81 -4.59 2.47 4.03
N CYS A 82 -4.00 2.10 5.17
CA CYS A 82 -2.59 1.72 5.31
C CYS A 82 -2.29 0.27 4.86
N THR A 83 -2.82 -0.15 3.72
CA THR A 83 -2.62 -1.50 3.14
C THR A 83 -3.00 -1.49 1.66
N ASN A 84 -2.34 -2.31 0.84
CA ASN A 84 -2.70 -2.43 -0.59
C ASN A 84 -3.95 -3.30 -0.80
N THR A 85 -3.98 -4.51 -0.25
CA THR A 85 -5.02 -5.51 -0.53
C THR A 85 -6.44 -5.01 -0.26
N MET A 86 -6.63 -4.27 0.84
CA MET A 86 -7.97 -3.83 1.22
C MET A 86 -8.50 -2.66 0.40
N HIS A 87 -7.70 -2.06 -0.51
CA HIS A 87 -8.22 -1.18 -1.55
C HIS A 87 -9.22 -1.88 -2.49
N LYS A 88 -9.28 -3.20 -2.46
CA LYS A 88 -10.36 -3.96 -3.11
C LYS A 88 -11.76 -3.56 -2.64
N VAL A 89 -11.88 -3.11 -1.39
CA VAL A 89 -13.16 -2.66 -0.82
C VAL A 89 -13.21 -1.13 -0.63
N ALA A 90 -12.34 -0.38 -1.30
CA ALA A 90 -12.26 1.08 -1.21
C ALA A 90 -13.61 1.76 -1.43
N GLN A 91 -14.42 1.26 -2.37
CA GLN A 91 -15.75 1.82 -2.67
C GLN A 91 -16.68 1.83 -1.45
N ALA A 92 -16.60 0.84 -0.56
CA ALA A 92 -17.39 0.81 0.65
C ALA A 92 -17.04 1.99 1.58
N ILE A 93 -15.75 2.33 1.67
CA ILE A 93 -15.25 3.47 2.44
C ILE A 93 -15.68 4.78 1.76
N GLU A 94 -15.42 4.94 0.46
CA GLU A 94 -15.76 6.13 -0.33
C GLU A 94 -17.26 6.46 -0.32
N THR A 95 -18.11 5.41 -0.30
CA THR A 95 -19.57 5.59 -0.22
C THR A 95 -20.04 6.01 1.17
N ARG A 96 -19.31 5.61 2.21
CA ARG A 96 -19.69 5.84 3.61
C ARG A 96 -19.18 7.16 4.19
N CYS A 97 -18.07 7.69 3.65
CA CYS A 97 -17.41 8.89 4.12
C CYS A 97 -17.58 10.04 3.12
N ASP A 98 -17.79 11.25 3.63
CA ASP A 98 -17.89 12.48 2.83
C ASP A 98 -16.52 13.14 2.60
N VAL A 99 -15.48 12.71 3.34
CA VAL A 99 -14.13 13.23 3.21
C VAL A 99 -13.34 12.49 2.13
N PRO A 100 -12.35 13.11 1.47
CA PRO A 100 -11.53 12.47 0.45
C PRO A 100 -10.86 11.18 0.95
N PHE A 101 -10.93 10.15 0.12
CA PHE A 101 -10.17 8.92 0.30
C PHE A 101 -8.92 8.97 -0.61
N LEU A 102 -7.74 8.94 0.00
CA LEU A 102 -6.48 8.94 -0.73
C LEU A 102 -6.18 7.50 -1.17
N HIS A 103 -6.32 7.24 -2.47
CA HIS A 103 -6.19 5.88 -2.99
C HIS A 103 -4.73 5.55 -3.31
N ILE A 104 -4.17 4.47 -2.71
CA ILE A 104 -2.75 4.09 -2.85
C ILE A 104 -2.32 3.86 -4.30
N ALA A 105 -3.17 3.25 -5.14
CA ALA A 105 -2.85 3.01 -6.55
C ALA A 105 -2.79 4.31 -7.36
N ASP A 106 -3.56 5.34 -6.98
CA ASP A 106 -3.52 6.65 -7.66
C ASP A 106 -2.21 7.38 -7.34
N ALA A 107 -1.81 7.38 -6.07
CA ALA A 107 -0.52 7.92 -5.66
C ALA A 107 0.64 7.21 -6.38
N THR A 108 0.60 5.87 -6.43
CA THR A 108 1.59 5.05 -7.14
C THR A 108 1.60 5.34 -8.64
N GLY A 109 0.43 5.41 -9.29
CA GLY A 109 0.31 5.73 -10.71
C GLY A 109 0.92 7.09 -11.06
N ARG A 110 0.63 8.13 -10.25
CA ARG A 110 1.25 9.45 -10.43
C ARG A 110 2.77 9.40 -10.32
N ALA A 111 3.31 8.66 -9.35
CA ALA A 111 4.74 8.51 -9.15
C ALA A 111 5.43 7.81 -10.34
N ILE A 112 4.83 6.75 -10.87
CA ILE A 112 5.32 6.01 -12.05
C ILE A 112 5.36 6.93 -13.27
N ILE A 113 4.26 7.66 -13.54
CA ILE A 113 4.19 8.60 -14.66
C ILE A 113 5.22 9.72 -14.52
N ALA A 114 5.42 10.24 -13.32
CA ALA A 114 6.42 11.27 -13.05
C ALA A 114 7.87 10.82 -13.37
N LYS A 115 8.13 9.50 -13.32
CA LYS A 115 9.39 8.88 -13.74
C LYS A 115 9.45 8.55 -15.25
N GLY A 116 8.37 8.82 -15.99
CA GLY A 116 8.28 8.53 -17.42
C GLY A 116 8.10 7.06 -17.77
N GLN A 117 7.76 6.21 -16.78
CA GLN A 117 7.62 4.77 -16.95
C GLN A 117 6.18 4.39 -17.27
N ARG A 118 6.00 3.27 -17.99
CA ARG A 118 4.70 2.77 -18.44
C ARG A 118 4.49 1.28 -18.27
N ARG A 119 5.57 0.53 -18.06
CA ARG A 119 5.53 -0.91 -17.91
C ARG A 119 6.32 -1.31 -16.68
N VAL A 120 5.62 -1.70 -15.61
CA VAL A 120 6.23 -1.93 -14.30
C VAL A 120 5.84 -3.29 -13.73
N ALA A 121 6.77 -3.91 -13.01
CA ALA A 121 6.50 -5.13 -12.24
C ALA A 121 5.63 -4.81 -11.01
N LEU A 122 4.77 -5.75 -10.62
CA LEU A 122 3.96 -5.64 -9.42
C LEU A 122 4.17 -6.87 -8.54
N LEU A 123 4.70 -6.67 -7.34
CA LEU A 123 4.84 -7.69 -6.30
C LEU A 123 3.92 -7.34 -5.13
N GLY A 124 3.21 -8.33 -4.60
CA GLY A 124 2.28 -8.14 -3.48
C GLY A 124 1.57 -9.44 -3.13
N THR A 125 0.46 -9.34 -2.40
CA THR A 125 -0.38 -10.52 -2.17
C THR A 125 -0.98 -11.01 -3.49
N ARG A 126 -1.43 -12.28 -3.53
CA ARG A 126 -2.14 -12.80 -4.70
C ARG A 126 -3.31 -11.91 -5.10
N TYR A 127 -4.04 -11.37 -4.13
CA TYR A 127 -5.15 -10.45 -4.39
C TYR A 127 -4.70 -9.20 -5.15
N THR A 128 -3.59 -8.58 -4.73
CA THR A 128 -3.04 -7.37 -5.35
C THR A 128 -2.49 -7.66 -6.75
N MET A 129 -1.77 -8.79 -6.92
CA MET A 129 -1.19 -9.16 -8.21
C MET A 129 -2.21 -9.64 -9.23
N GLU A 130 -3.23 -10.42 -8.81
CA GLU A 130 -4.11 -11.14 -9.73
C GLU A 130 -5.45 -10.43 -10.01
N GLN A 131 -5.92 -9.56 -9.11
CA GLN A 131 -7.24 -8.94 -9.22
C GLN A 131 -7.19 -7.53 -9.81
N ASP A 132 -8.29 -7.12 -10.44
CA ASP A 132 -8.36 -5.89 -11.22
C ASP A 132 -8.42 -4.60 -10.39
N PHE A 133 -8.72 -4.67 -9.09
CA PHE A 133 -8.87 -3.49 -8.25
C PHE A 133 -7.59 -2.62 -8.21
N TYR A 134 -6.42 -3.21 -8.38
CA TYR A 134 -5.15 -2.51 -8.40
C TYR A 134 -4.64 -2.32 -9.83
N ARG A 135 -4.39 -3.40 -10.55
CA ARG A 135 -3.87 -3.40 -11.92
C ARG A 135 -4.80 -2.69 -12.89
N GLY A 136 -6.09 -3.01 -12.81
CA GLY A 136 -7.12 -2.39 -13.65
C GLY A 136 -7.19 -0.87 -13.43
N ARG A 137 -7.05 -0.41 -12.18
CA ARG A 137 -7.02 1.03 -11.86
C ARG A 137 -5.78 1.72 -12.46
N LEU A 138 -4.59 1.13 -12.35
CA LEU A 138 -3.37 1.64 -12.97
C LEU A 138 -3.49 1.71 -14.49
N GLN A 139 -4.03 0.68 -15.11
CA GLN A 139 -4.24 0.65 -16.56
C GLN A 139 -5.27 1.69 -17.02
N GLN A 140 -6.42 1.76 -16.36
CA GLN A 140 -7.54 2.62 -16.78
C GLN A 140 -7.26 4.11 -16.56
N GLN A 141 -6.64 4.47 -15.44
CA GLN A 141 -6.42 5.88 -15.08
C GLN A 141 -5.08 6.43 -15.56
N PHE A 142 -4.05 5.58 -15.69
CA PHE A 142 -2.69 6.02 -15.97
C PHE A 142 -2.08 5.39 -17.24
N ALA A 143 -2.78 4.45 -17.88
CA ALA A 143 -2.26 3.67 -19.02
C ALA A 143 -0.92 2.98 -18.67
N ILE A 144 -0.81 2.45 -17.45
CA ILE A 144 0.34 1.69 -16.96
C ILE A 144 0.06 0.20 -17.15
N ASP A 145 0.96 -0.48 -17.89
CA ASP A 145 0.99 -1.94 -18.01
C ASP A 145 1.72 -2.55 -16.82
N THR A 146 1.10 -3.55 -16.18
CA THR A 146 1.68 -4.20 -14.99
C THR A 146 2.05 -5.65 -15.29
N LEU A 147 3.35 -5.95 -15.19
CA LEU A 147 3.88 -7.31 -15.23
C LEU A 147 3.73 -7.94 -13.84
N ILE A 148 3.29 -9.18 -13.81
CA ILE A 148 3.23 -9.99 -12.57
C ILE A 148 4.05 -11.26 -12.75
N PRO A 149 4.61 -11.83 -11.67
CA PRO A 149 5.35 -13.10 -11.75
C PRO A 149 4.51 -14.26 -12.25
N GLU A 150 5.16 -15.34 -12.64
CA GLU A 150 4.50 -16.61 -12.97
C GLU A 150 3.70 -17.16 -11.76
N ALA A 151 2.78 -18.09 -12.02
CA ALA A 151 1.83 -18.56 -11.00
C ALA A 151 2.52 -19.19 -9.76
N GLU A 152 3.64 -19.89 -9.97
CA GLU A 152 4.42 -20.51 -8.91
C GLU A 152 5.05 -19.42 -8.02
N ASP A 153 5.68 -18.43 -8.63
CA ASP A 153 6.31 -17.31 -7.92
C ASP A 153 5.28 -16.48 -7.16
N ARG A 154 4.10 -16.20 -7.77
CA ARG A 154 3.00 -15.50 -7.05
C ARG A 154 2.56 -16.26 -5.82
N THR A 155 2.49 -17.59 -5.90
CA THR A 155 2.13 -18.44 -4.75
C THR A 155 3.19 -18.33 -3.66
N ARG A 156 4.47 -18.43 -4.04
CA ARG A 156 5.58 -18.36 -3.08
C ARG A 156 5.70 -16.96 -2.44
N ILE A 157 5.58 -15.90 -3.22
CA ILE A 157 5.56 -14.52 -2.72
C ILE A 157 4.43 -14.34 -1.71
N ASN A 158 3.22 -14.82 -2.04
CA ASN A 158 2.09 -14.72 -1.12
C ASN A 158 2.32 -15.49 0.19
N GLN A 159 2.93 -16.67 0.14
CA GLN A 159 3.32 -17.41 1.35
C GLN A 159 4.32 -16.63 2.20
N ILE A 160 5.38 -16.10 1.59
CA ILE A 160 6.38 -15.28 2.31
C ILE A 160 5.71 -14.08 2.99
N ILE A 161 4.77 -13.40 2.32
CA ILE A 161 4.06 -12.26 2.92
C ILE A 161 3.33 -12.68 4.19
N PHE A 162 2.52 -13.75 4.15
CA PHE A 162 1.68 -14.13 5.30
C PHE A 162 2.44 -14.92 6.36
N ASP A 163 3.37 -15.80 5.97
CA ASP A 163 4.07 -16.69 6.90
C ASP A 163 5.32 -16.04 7.53
N GLU A 164 5.83 -14.96 6.93
CA GLU A 164 7.04 -14.28 7.39
C GLU A 164 6.80 -12.78 7.62
N LEU A 165 6.53 -12.00 6.56
CA LEU A 165 6.56 -10.54 6.63
C LEU A 165 5.49 -9.95 7.54
N CYS A 166 4.25 -10.45 7.47
CA CYS A 166 3.15 -10.04 8.35
C CYS A 166 3.36 -10.45 9.83
N LEU A 167 4.33 -11.31 10.09
CA LEU A 167 4.75 -11.72 11.44
C LEU A 167 6.04 -11.00 11.89
N GLY A 168 6.52 -10.01 11.11
CA GLY A 168 7.74 -9.28 11.39
C GLY A 168 9.04 -10.09 11.18
N VAL A 169 8.99 -11.17 10.41
CA VAL A 169 10.13 -12.04 10.13
C VAL A 169 10.71 -11.69 8.76
N PHE A 170 11.99 -11.30 8.70
CA PHE A 170 12.69 -10.88 7.48
C PHE A 170 13.91 -11.78 7.22
N ASN A 171 13.75 -12.78 6.36
CA ASN A 171 14.77 -13.77 6.05
C ASN A 171 15.60 -13.37 4.83
N ALA A 172 16.93 -13.54 4.90
CA ALA A 172 17.82 -13.29 3.76
C ALA A 172 17.47 -14.17 2.55
N HIS A 173 17.10 -15.44 2.77
CA HIS A 173 16.68 -16.34 1.69
C HIS A 173 15.41 -15.84 0.96
N SER A 174 14.43 -15.35 1.70
CA SER A 174 13.22 -14.77 1.12
C SER A 174 13.53 -13.48 0.35
N ARG A 175 14.44 -12.64 0.85
CA ARG A 175 14.93 -11.46 0.12
C ARG A 175 15.59 -11.86 -1.20
N ASP A 176 16.50 -12.82 -1.18
CA ASP A 176 17.21 -13.27 -2.38
C ASP A 176 16.24 -13.84 -3.42
N TYR A 177 15.19 -14.52 -2.97
CA TYR A 177 14.13 -14.99 -3.84
C TYR A 177 13.35 -13.83 -4.51
N TYR A 178 12.98 -12.79 -3.74
CA TYR A 178 12.35 -11.59 -4.30
C TYR A 178 13.24 -10.93 -5.36
N LEU A 179 14.54 -10.81 -5.12
CA LEU A 179 15.48 -10.22 -6.08
C LEU A 179 15.53 -11.04 -7.38
N GLN A 180 15.54 -12.38 -7.31
CA GLN A 180 15.50 -13.24 -8.50
C GLN A 180 14.20 -13.03 -9.31
N VAL A 181 13.06 -12.90 -8.64
CA VAL A 181 11.79 -12.64 -9.31
C VAL A 181 11.79 -11.25 -9.97
N ILE A 182 12.37 -10.23 -9.32
CA ILE A 182 12.49 -8.89 -9.89
C ILE A 182 13.39 -8.91 -11.13
N ASP A 183 14.51 -9.63 -11.09
CA ASP A 183 15.40 -9.81 -12.27
C ASP A 183 14.65 -10.44 -13.44
N ALA A 184 13.90 -11.51 -13.22
CA ALA A 184 13.10 -12.15 -14.26
C ALA A 184 12.04 -11.22 -14.86
N LEU A 185 11.44 -10.33 -14.07
CA LEU A 185 10.48 -9.33 -14.56
C LEU A 185 11.17 -8.17 -15.30
N ALA A 186 12.41 -7.83 -14.93
CA ALA A 186 13.25 -6.89 -15.69
C ALA A 186 13.58 -7.43 -17.07
N GLU A 187 13.95 -8.72 -17.18
CA GLU A 187 14.18 -9.39 -18.47
C GLU A 187 12.94 -9.42 -19.36
N GLN A 188 11.72 -9.39 -18.78
CA GLN A 188 10.46 -9.28 -19.52
C GLN A 188 10.12 -7.84 -19.95
N GLY A 189 11.02 -6.89 -19.68
CA GLY A 189 10.88 -5.48 -20.06
C GLY A 189 10.20 -4.62 -18.98
N GLY A 190 10.23 -5.03 -17.72
CA GLY A 190 9.86 -4.17 -16.59
C GLY A 190 10.82 -2.99 -16.46
N GLU A 191 10.29 -1.78 -16.37
CA GLU A 191 11.06 -0.52 -16.23
C GLU A 191 11.23 -0.12 -14.76
N GLY A 192 10.43 -0.69 -13.86
CA GLY A 192 10.43 -0.48 -12.43
C GLY A 192 9.64 -1.56 -11.72
N VAL A 193 9.68 -1.60 -10.40
CA VAL A 193 8.92 -2.57 -9.59
C VAL A 193 8.09 -1.86 -8.52
N ILE A 194 6.81 -2.21 -8.44
CA ILE A 194 5.89 -1.76 -7.39
C ILE A 194 5.97 -2.75 -6.24
N PHE A 195 6.30 -2.27 -5.04
CA PHE A 195 6.13 -3.02 -3.81
C PHE A 195 4.70 -2.84 -3.32
N GLY A 196 3.81 -3.70 -3.84
CA GLY A 196 2.37 -3.72 -3.58
C GLY A 196 1.98 -4.47 -2.30
N CYS A 197 2.93 -4.64 -1.39
CA CYS A 197 2.74 -5.01 0.01
C CYS A 197 3.66 -4.12 0.83
N THR A 198 3.13 -3.54 1.87
CA THR A 198 3.82 -2.55 2.71
C THR A 198 5.08 -3.08 3.37
N GLU A 199 5.15 -4.40 3.59
CA GLU A 199 6.27 -5.08 4.24
C GLU A 199 7.41 -5.44 3.28
N ILE A 200 7.21 -5.43 1.95
CA ILE A 200 8.27 -5.78 0.99
C ILE A 200 9.45 -4.81 1.10
N GLY A 201 9.18 -3.52 1.28
CA GLY A 201 10.23 -2.51 1.47
C GLY A 201 11.06 -2.70 2.76
N LEU A 202 10.55 -3.46 3.74
CA LEU A 202 11.30 -3.84 4.94
C LEU A 202 12.22 -5.05 4.67
N LEU A 203 11.88 -5.90 3.70
CA LEU A 203 12.66 -7.07 3.31
C LEU A 203 13.73 -6.75 2.25
N VAL A 204 13.34 -5.98 1.22
CA VAL A 204 14.17 -5.66 0.05
C VAL A 204 14.51 -4.17 0.08
N PRO A 205 15.73 -3.79 0.50
CA PRO A 205 16.19 -2.42 0.40
C PRO A 205 16.20 -1.93 -1.06
N GLU A 206 15.82 -0.68 -1.30
CA GLU A 206 15.72 -0.12 -2.65
C GLU A 206 17.04 -0.21 -3.42
N GLU A 207 18.18 0.00 -2.74
CA GLU A 207 19.52 -0.10 -3.32
C GLU A 207 19.93 -1.52 -3.76
N SER A 208 19.23 -2.54 -3.29
CA SER A 208 19.45 -3.94 -3.67
C SER A 208 18.62 -4.36 -4.89
N SER A 209 17.61 -3.58 -5.26
CA SER A 209 16.71 -3.92 -6.37
C SER A 209 17.37 -3.65 -7.72
N PRO A 210 17.29 -4.58 -8.69
CA PRO A 210 17.77 -4.36 -10.05
C PRO A 210 16.92 -3.36 -10.85
N LEU A 211 15.69 -3.08 -10.40
CA LEU A 211 14.78 -2.12 -10.98
C LEU A 211 14.52 -0.95 -10.02
N PRO A 212 14.24 0.27 -10.54
CA PRO A 212 13.73 1.37 -9.72
C PRO A 212 12.50 0.93 -8.93
N VAL A 213 12.49 1.20 -7.62
CA VAL A 213 11.41 0.79 -6.71
C VAL A 213 10.34 1.85 -6.60
N PHE A 214 9.08 1.44 -6.64
CA PHE A 214 7.92 2.20 -6.22
C PHE A 214 7.40 1.61 -4.90
N ASP A 215 7.95 2.07 -3.78
CA ASP A 215 7.44 1.73 -2.46
C ASP A 215 6.09 2.42 -2.24
N THR A 216 5.02 1.64 -2.30
CA THR A 216 3.65 2.14 -2.21
C THR A 216 3.37 2.82 -0.86
N THR A 217 4.02 2.38 0.22
CA THR A 217 3.90 2.98 1.56
C THR A 217 4.49 4.38 1.59
N ALA A 218 5.72 4.52 1.12
CA ALA A 218 6.41 5.81 1.09
C ALA A 218 5.70 6.81 0.16
N ILE A 219 5.29 6.35 -1.02
CA ILE A 219 4.56 7.17 -2.00
C ILE A 219 3.20 7.62 -1.43
N HIS A 220 2.44 6.73 -0.81
CA HIS A 220 1.13 7.04 -0.26
C HIS A 220 1.22 7.96 0.97
N ALA A 221 2.24 7.76 1.83
CA ALA A 221 2.52 8.66 2.94
C ALA A 221 2.90 10.07 2.45
N ALA A 222 3.68 10.19 1.38
CA ALA A 222 4.01 11.47 0.77
C ALA A 222 2.78 12.17 0.19
N ASP A 223 1.89 11.43 -0.48
CA ASP A 223 0.61 11.95 -0.99
C ASP A 223 -0.28 12.48 0.16
N ALA A 224 -0.31 11.77 1.30
CA ALA A 224 -0.99 12.24 2.50
C ALA A 224 -0.41 13.55 3.02
N VAL A 225 0.92 13.72 3.03
CA VAL A 225 1.59 14.97 3.41
C VAL A 225 1.18 16.12 2.50
N GLU A 226 1.17 15.92 1.18
CA GLU A 226 0.72 16.94 0.23
C GLU A 226 -0.75 17.35 0.50
N PHE A 227 -1.64 16.37 0.71
CA PHE A 227 -3.02 16.63 1.06
C PHE A 227 -3.17 17.41 2.38
N MET A 228 -2.38 17.09 3.39
CA MET A 228 -2.42 17.79 4.69
C MET A 228 -2.00 19.26 4.58
N LEU A 229 -1.14 19.59 3.64
CA LEU A 229 -0.58 20.93 3.46
C LEU A 229 -1.29 21.77 2.38
N SER A 230 -2.25 21.17 1.64
CA SER A 230 -3.02 21.84 0.58
C SER A 230 -4.12 22.81 1.10
#